data_ea375b018de73246361a937a9bd08343
#
_entry.id   ea375b018de73246361a937a9bd08343
#
_cell.length_a   1.000
_cell.length_b   1.000
_cell.length_c   1.000
_cell.angle_alpha   90.00
_cell.angle_beta   90.00
_cell.angle_gamma   90.00
#
_symmetry.space_group_name_H-M   'P 1'
#
loop_
_entity.id
_entity.type
_entity.pdbx_description
1 polymer ?
#
loop_
_entity_poly.entity_id
_entity_poly.type
_entity_poly.pdbx_seq_one_letter_code
_entity_poly.pdbx_strand_id
1 'polypeptide(L)'
;MMKCNSIGSILFLTLGVMLSALLPCSGQQNAELPADATVEPSRTIPIMYISTADGKPIVSKEEYKRATFYITDPAKEVSLGTATAPLEMNIRGRGHSSWKADKKPYRLKLDEKLSLLGMPKSKHWALLKFWAPTMAGMKLGELIGMAWTPSTRPIEVVLNGEYIGLYLLTETIRIAKSRVNIYEQPDLNEEAATIPGGWLVEVDNYREDNQIRFRENDRWIINITHHSPKRLSTAQKEWLTAEFKGLNSDIYAPDKATSRWEERIDVDAMARFFIIQEVMDNPDGFHGSFYLHKDLGEDSKWVAGPIWDLTCMNREKTDYTFRMTASYVFAPHWIGELLKDDDFNSAVGKVWQEVYPTLSNEWLNYLEKCFAPYEAAYRQDKLRWAEAGVTTQPLHSVAEKLTTSLRRNVDWFNAHLPATPNAITPVVLTTDSRHIVYTMSGEVVRISDDYDEAIRDLPQGVYIVGGHKVIVP
;
A
#
# COMPACT_ATOMS: atom_id res chain seq x y z
N MET A 1 38.03 -42.86 28.43
CA MET A 1 36.65 -43.42 28.49
C MET A 1 35.64 -42.28 28.58
N MET A 2 34.63 -42.32 27.70
CA MET A 2 33.40 -41.54 27.65
C MET A 2 33.50 -40.08 27.17
N LYS A 3 33.28 -39.93 25.93
CA LYS A 3 32.16 -39.57 25.05
C LYS A 3 31.67 -38.13 25.24
N CYS A 4 32.12 -37.36 24.29
CA CYS A 4 31.64 -36.09 23.83
C CYS A 4 30.22 -36.23 23.22
N ASN A 5 29.28 -35.38 23.59
CA ASN A 5 28.09 -35.15 22.81
C ASN A 5 27.99 -33.67 22.46
N SER A 6 28.26 -33.40 21.21
CA SER A 6 28.00 -32.13 20.57
C SER A 6 26.52 -32.01 20.21
N ILE A 7 25.88 -30.97 20.68
CA ILE A 7 24.55 -30.55 20.18
C ILE A 7 24.81 -29.53 19.10
N GLY A 8 24.52 -29.95 17.86
CA GLY A 8 24.61 -29.11 16.69
C GLY A 8 23.51 -28.09 16.65
N SER A 9 23.90 -26.83 16.48
CA SER A 9 23.02 -25.73 16.15
C SER A 9 22.54 -25.88 14.70
N ILE A 10 21.26 -26.15 14.51
CA ILE A 10 20.64 -26.15 13.19
C ILE A 10 20.34 -24.70 12.83
N LEU A 11 21.14 -24.16 11.93
CA LEU A 11 20.93 -22.87 11.28
C LEU A 11 19.87 -23.07 10.19
N PHE A 12 18.62 -22.64 10.43
CA PHE A 12 17.62 -22.55 9.38
C PHE A 12 17.90 -21.33 8.51
N LEU A 13 18.58 -21.56 7.40
CA LEU A 13 18.65 -20.63 6.29
C LEU A 13 17.38 -20.84 5.46
N THR A 14 16.35 -20.03 5.70
CA THR A 14 15.19 -19.98 4.78
C THR A 14 15.56 -19.13 3.59
N LEU A 15 16.04 -19.78 2.54
CA LEU A 15 16.18 -19.21 1.21
C LEU A 15 14.79 -19.20 0.59
N GLY A 16 14.09 -18.06 0.65
CA GLY A 16 12.84 -17.84 -0.04
C GLY A 16 13.08 -17.70 -1.54
N VAL A 17 13.19 -18.80 -2.25
CA VAL A 17 13.08 -18.83 -3.71
C VAL A 17 11.62 -18.73 -4.06
N MET A 18 11.17 -17.56 -4.54
CA MET A 18 9.87 -17.42 -5.19
C MET A 18 9.90 -18.20 -6.51
N LEU A 19 9.42 -19.44 -6.47
CA LEU A 19 9.12 -20.24 -7.63
C LEU A 19 7.68 -19.90 -8.04
N SER A 20 7.50 -18.97 -8.97
CA SER A 20 6.21 -18.74 -9.62
C SER A 20 5.86 -19.96 -10.49
N ALA A 21 4.99 -20.81 -9.99
CA ALA A 21 4.40 -21.90 -10.77
C ALA A 21 3.52 -21.29 -11.86
N LEU A 22 3.99 -21.31 -13.09
CA LEU A 22 3.23 -21.02 -14.30
C LEU A 22 2.34 -22.22 -14.62
N LEU A 23 1.04 -22.11 -14.40
CA LEU A 23 0.06 -23.00 -15.02
C LEU A 23 -0.17 -22.51 -16.46
N PRO A 24 -0.17 -23.40 -17.48
CA PRO A 24 -0.41 -22.99 -18.84
C PRO A 24 -1.91 -22.73 -19.06
N CYS A 25 -2.27 -21.48 -19.25
CA CYS A 25 -3.58 -21.09 -19.77
C CYS A 25 -3.48 -21.00 -21.30
N SER A 26 -4.28 -21.79 -21.99
CA SER A 26 -4.32 -21.90 -23.43
C SER A 26 -4.76 -20.59 -24.10
N GLY A 27 -3.98 -20.12 -25.08
CA GLY A 27 -4.46 -19.26 -26.15
C GLY A 27 -4.07 -17.80 -26.15
N GLN A 28 -2.93 -17.38 -25.56
CA GLN A 28 -2.38 -16.05 -25.83
C GLN A 28 -1.07 -16.15 -26.61
N GLN A 29 -0.99 -15.48 -27.77
CA GLN A 29 0.24 -15.35 -28.53
C GLN A 29 1.27 -14.57 -27.70
N ASN A 30 2.21 -15.30 -27.13
CA ASN A 30 3.40 -14.71 -26.54
C ASN A 30 4.26 -14.14 -27.68
N ALA A 31 4.45 -12.83 -27.72
CA ALA A 31 5.36 -12.22 -28.66
C ALA A 31 6.80 -12.50 -28.19
N GLU A 32 7.54 -13.30 -28.94
CA GLU A 32 8.99 -13.38 -28.80
C GLU A 32 9.59 -12.00 -29.09
N LEU A 33 10.49 -11.55 -28.21
CA LEU A 33 11.23 -10.31 -28.44
C LEU A 33 12.22 -10.56 -29.57
N PRO A 34 12.25 -9.70 -30.63
CA PRO A 34 13.22 -9.84 -31.71
C PRO A 34 14.65 -9.79 -31.17
N ALA A 35 15.51 -10.68 -31.64
CA ALA A 35 16.90 -10.76 -31.19
C ALA A 35 17.74 -9.51 -31.55
N ASP A 36 17.26 -8.68 -32.47
CA ASP A 36 17.86 -7.46 -32.98
C ASP A 36 17.14 -6.17 -32.54
N ALA A 37 16.22 -6.26 -31.55
CA ALA A 37 15.47 -5.09 -31.09
C ALA A 37 16.38 -4.07 -30.41
N THR A 38 16.37 -2.83 -30.90
CA THR A 38 17.08 -1.72 -30.27
C THR A 38 16.45 -1.38 -28.91
N VAL A 39 17.28 -1.37 -27.87
CA VAL A 39 16.86 -1.03 -26.50
C VAL A 39 17.09 0.45 -26.26
N GLU A 40 16.03 1.25 -26.41
CA GLU A 40 16.05 2.71 -26.25
C GLU A 40 14.72 3.21 -25.65
N PRO A 41 14.66 4.47 -25.18
CA PRO A 41 13.39 5.04 -24.71
C PRO A 41 12.31 5.01 -25.79
N SER A 42 11.08 4.69 -25.39
CA SER A 42 9.91 4.63 -26.29
C SER A 42 9.53 5.99 -26.89
N ARG A 43 9.88 7.07 -26.20
CA ARG A 43 9.53 8.46 -26.54
C ARG A 43 8.03 8.76 -26.53
N THR A 44 7.24 7.90 -25.90
CA THR A 44 5.78 8.08 -25.75
C THR A 44 5.39 8.74 -24.43
N ILE A 45 6.29 8.76 -23.46
CA ILE A 45 6.12 9.30 -22.13
C ILE A 45 7.35 10.12 -21.71
N PRO A 46 7.32 10.85 -20.60
CA PRO A 46 8.47 11.60 -20.12
C PRO A 46 9.73 10.73 -19.92
N ILE A 47 10.89 11.31 -20.25
CA ILE A 47 12.20 10.68 -20.12
C ILE A 47 13.07 11.54 -19.21
N MET A 48 13.63 10.94 -18.16
CA MET A 48 14.63 11.56 -17.29
C MET A 48 16.02 11.10 -17.70
N TYR A 49 16.86 12.04 -18.07
CA TYR A 49 18.27 11.83 -18.36
C TYR A 49 19.10 12.20 -17.15
N ILE A 50 19.92 11.29 -16.66
CA ILE A 50 20.76 11.44 -15.46
C ILE A 50 22.21 11.20 -15.86
N SER A 51 23.11 12.10 -15.44
CA SER A 51 24.54 11.95 -15.61
C SER A 51 25.25 12.11 -14.26
N THR A 52 25.90 11.06 -13.80
CA THR A 52 26.76 11.13 -12.60
C THR A 52 28.02 11.94 -12.91
N ALA A 53 28.52 12.71 -11.96
CA ALA A 53 29.67 13.61 -12.17
C ALA A 53 30.95 12.88 -12.64
N ASP A 54 31.11 11.61 -12.27
CA ASP A 54 32.24 10.78 -12.65
C ASP A 54 31.94 9.77 -13.77
N GLY A 55 30.74 9.80 -14.34
CA GLY A 55 30.27 8.85 -15.38
C GLY A 55 30.13 7.40 -14.90
N LYS A 56 30.31 7.12 -13.60
CA LYS A 56 30.32 5.75 -13.06
C LYS A 56 28.95 5.30 -12.52
N PRO A 57 28.69 4.00 -12.48
CA PRO A 57 27.47 3.44 -11.89
C PRO A 57 27.25 3.83 -10.43
N ILE A 58 25.99 3.81 -9.99
CA ILE A 58 25.60 4.02 -8.59
C ILE A 58 25.63 2.67 -7.89
N VAL A 59 26.57 2.49 -6.96
CA VAL A 59 26.83 1.22 -6.28
C VAL A 59 26.49 1.23 -4.78
N SER A 60 26.20 2.40 -4.21
CA SER A 60 25.86 2.55 -2.79
C SER A 60 24.43 3.00 -2.60
N LYS A 61 23.75 2.47 -1.57
CA LYS A 61 22.46 2.98 -1.07
C LYS A 61 22.63 3.91 0.14
N GLU A 62 23.85 4.08 0.65
CA GLU A 62 24.14 4.93 1.80
C GLU A 62 24.72 6.27 1.35
N GLU A 63 25.66 6.25 0.42
CA GLU A 63 26.37 7.44 -0.05
C GLU A 63 25.72 8.04 -1.28
N TYR A 64 25.50 9.36 -1.24
CA TYR A 64 25.05 10.11 -2.40
C TYR A 64 26.21 10.39 -3.36
N LYS A 65 25.92 10.17 -4.64
CA LYS A 65 26.79 10.56 -5.76
C LYS A 65 26.24 11.85 -6.38
N ARG A 66 27.11 12.81 -6.65
CA ARG A 66 26.75 14.03 -7.38
C ARG A 66 26.34 13.69 -8.81
N ALA A 67 25.27 14.29 -9.30
CA ALA A 67 24.74 14.07 -10.63
C ALA A 67 23.98 15.31 -11.13
N THR A 68 23.76 15.33 -12.43
CA THR A 68 22.86 16.27 -13.09
C THR A 68 21.70 15.52 -13.73
N PHE A 69 20.62 16.24 -14.02
CA PHE A 69 19.50 15.67 -14.75
C PHE A 69 18.76 16.69 -15.56
N TYR A 70 18.02 16.22 -16.55
CA TYR A 70 16.95 16.96 -17.22
C TYR A 70 15.82 15.99 -17.59
N ILE A 71 14.61 16.53 -17.77
CA ILE A 71 13.43 15.75 -18.19
C ILE A 71 12.90 16.32 -19.49
N THR A 72 12.64 15.46 -20.45
CA THR A 72 11.88 15.80 -21.66
C THR A 72 10.53 15.11 -21.63
N ASP A 73 9.49 15.77 -22.10
CA ASP A 73 8.18 15.13 -22.34
C ASP A 73 7.90 15.23 -23.85
N PRO A 74 8.23 14.19 -24.64
CA PRO A 74 8.08 14.23 -26.09
C PRO A 74 6.63 14.42 -26.55
N ALA A 75 5.67 13.94 -25.76
CA ALA A 75 4.24 14.04 -26.09
C ALA A 75 3.70 15.49 -25.92
N LYS A 76 4.36 16.31 -25.12
CA LYS A 76 3.94 17.71 -24.85
C LYS A 76 4.95 18.73 -25.35
N GLU A 77 6.04 18.29 -25.94
CA GLU A 77 7.15 19.16 -26.39
C GLU A 77 7.69 20.12 -25.30
N VAL A 78 7.64 19.67 -24.03
CA VAL A 78 8.14 20.42 -22.87
C VAL A 78 9.33 19.74 -22.24
N SER A 79 10.19 20.55 -21.60
CA SER A 79 11.35 20.06 -20.88
C SER A 79 11.53 20.79 -19.54
N LEU A 80 12.15 20.11 -18.60
CA LEU A 80 12.66 20.67 -17.34
C LEU A 80 14.18 20.52 -17.36
N GLY A 81 14.90 21.64 -17.53
CA GLY A 81 16.32 21.59 -17.88
C GLY A 81 16.56 21.13 -19.34
N THR A 82 17.81 21.07 -19.76
CA THR A 82 18.22 20.58 -21.08
C THR A 82 19.57 19.87 -21.00
N ALA A 83 19.99 19.20 -22.04
CA ALA A 83 21.31 18.56 -22.12
C ALA A 83 22.47 19.57 -21.94
N THR A 84 22.29 20.83 -22.40
CA THR A 84 23.29 21.90 -22.30
C THR A 84 23.15 22.74 -21.02
N ALA A 85 22.00 22.66 -20.34
CA ALA A 85 21.72 23.33 -19.07
C ALA A 85 20.96 22.40 -18.13
N PRO A 86 21.60 21.30 -17.68
CA PRO A 86 20.96 20.35 -16.78
C PRO A 86 20.81 20.91 -15.38
N LEU A 87 19.95 20.28 -14.59
CA LEU A 87 19.69 20.62 -13.20
C LEU A 87 20.53 19.76 -12.27
N GLU A 88 20.89 20.30 -11.13
CA GLU A 88 21.80 19.70 -10.16
C GLU A 88 21.07 18.83 -9.12
N MET A 89 21.63 17.68 -8.83
CA MET A 89 21.11 16.77 -7.81
C MET A 89 22.19 15.85 -7.23
N ASN A 90 21.78 15.11 -6.22
CA ASN A 90 22.50 13.96 -5.71
C ASN A 90 21.63 12.71 -5.85
N ILE A 91 22.22 11.58 -6.16
CA ILE A 91 21.56 10.29 -6.38
C ILE A 91 22.24 9.18 -5.62
N ARG A 92 21.46 8.23 -5.08
CA ARG A 92 21.96 7.01 -4.47
C ARG A 92 20.97 5.85 -4.67
N GLY A 93 21.40 4.64 -4.39
CA GLY A 93 20.51 3.51 -4.32
C GLY A 93 19.48 3.63 -3.17
N ARG A 94 18.44 2.79 -3.20
CA ARG A 94 17.46 2.63 -2.14
C ARG A 94 16.87 1.22 -2.10
N GLY A 95 16.15 0.92 -1.00
CA GLY A 95 15.43 -0.34 -0.80
C GLY A 95 16.29 -1.42 -0.17
N HIS A 96 15.64 -2.48 0.28
CA HIS A 96 16.26 -3.66 0.86
C HIS A 96 16.41 -4.77 -0.19
N SER A 97 15.41 -5.62 -0.35
CA SER A 97 15.39 -6.69 -1.35
C SER A 97 15.46 -6.15 -2.79
N SER A 98 14.77 -5.06 -3.08
CA SER A 98 14.74 -4.44 -4.41
C SER A 98 16.09 -3.91 -4.87
N TRP A 99 17.01 -3.55 -3.94
CA TRP A 99 18.38 -3.15 -4.27
C TRP A 99 19.26 -4.31 -4.73
N LYS A 100 18.92 -5.56 -4.37
CA LYS A 100 19.66 -6.76 -4.79
C LYS A 100 19.39 -7.15 -6.25
N ALA A 101 18.24 -6.74 -6.81
CA ALA A 101 17.90 -7.04 -8.20
C ALA A 101 18.78 -6.25 -9.20
N ASP A 102 18.89 -6.70 -10.44
CA ASP A 102 19.68 -6.04 -11.49
C ASP A 102 19.16 -4.64 -11.79
N LYS A 103 17.87 -4.49 -12.02
CA LYS A 103 17.20 -3.19 -12.11
C LYS A 103 17.14 -2.55 -10.72
N LYS A 104 17.88 -1.46 -10.52
CA LYS A 104 18.02 -0.79 -9.22
C LYS A 104 17.01 0.33 -9.03
N PRO A 105 16.39 0.48 -7.86
CA PRO A 105 15.66 1.70 -7.50
C PRO A 105 16.61 2.76 -6.92
N TYR A 106 16.26 4.04 -7.09
CA TYR A 106 17.11 5.16 -6.69
C TYR A 106 16.39 6.17 -5.80
N ARG A 107 17.16 6.90 -4.99
CA ARG A 107 16.73 8.07 -4.24
C ARG A 107 17.42 9.30 -4.81
N LEU A 108 16.60 10.33 -5.12
CA LEU A 108 17.07 11.60 -5.66
C LEU A 108 16.95 12.69 -4.59
N LYS A 109 17.96 13.55 -4.51
CA LYS A 109 17.95 14.75 -3.69
C LYS A 109 18.40 15.93 -4.56
N LEU A 110 17.42 16.70 -5.04
CA LEU A 110 17.66 17.89 -5.86
C LEU A 110 18.29 19.01 -5.03
N ASP A 111 19.06 19.87 -5.66
CA ASP A 111 19.61 21.04 -4.98
C ASP A 111 18.52 22.07 -4.68
N GLU A 112 17.50 22.15 -5.51
CA GLU A 112 16.36 23.04 -5.35
C GLU A 112 15.05 22.29 -5.23
N LYS A 113 14.03 22.95 -4.65
CA LYS A 113 12.66 22.42 -4.61
C LYS A 113 12.00 22.62 -5.97
N LEU A 114 11.84 21.55 -6.73
CA LEU A 114 11.21 21.56 -8.05
C LEU A 114 9.93 20.72 -8.06
N SER A 115 8.99 21.16 -8.91
CA SER A 115 7.84 20.34 -9.30
C SER A 115 8.28 19.43 -10.46
N LEU A 116 8.23 18.11 -10.24
CA LEU A 116 8.51 17.13 -11.28
C LEU A 116 7.19 16.57 -11.78
N LEU A 117 6.96 16.66 -13.11
CA LEU A 117 5.75 16.13 -13.78
C LEU A 117 4.43 16.57 -13.12
N GLY A 118 4.35 17.83 -12.67
CA GLY A 118 3.15 18.40 -12.05
C GLY A 118 2.94 18.03 -10.58
N MET A 119 3.80 17.23 -9.97
CA MET A 119 3.72 16.90 -8.55
C MET A 119 4.22 18.08 -7.68
N PRO A 120 3.81 18.16 -6.40
CA PRO A 120 4.21 19.26 -5.51
C PRO A 120 5.72 19.44 -5.39
N LYS A 121 6.18 20.70 -5.28
CA LYS A 121 7.60 21.02 -5.21
C LYS A 121 8.32 20.33 -4.06
N SER A 122 9.40 19.62 -4.37
CA SER A 122 10.26 18.98 -3.38
C SER A 122 11.70 18.86 -3.85
N LYS A 123 12.64 18.68 -2.88
CA LYS A 123 14.01 18.24 -3.17
C LYS A 123 14.12 16.71 -3.22
N HIS A 124 13.19 15.97 -2.64
CA HIS A 124 13.34 14.54 -2.37
C HIS A 124 12.35 13.72 -3.19
N TRP A 125 12.90 12.82 -4.00
CA TRP A 125 12.15 11.94 -4.90
C TRP A 125 12.70 10.52 -4.85
N ALA A 126 11.94 9.58 -5.35
CA ALA A 126 12.36 8.20 -5.57
C ALA A 126 12.06 7.78 -7.01
N LEU A 127 12.96 7.01 -7.60
CA LEU A 127 12.71 6.22 -8.79
C LEU A 127 12.50 4.78 -8.35
N LEU A 128 11.27 4.34 -8.31
CA LEU A 128 10.88 2.96 -8.03
C LEU A 128 10.85 2.18 -9.35
N LYS A 129 11.16 0.90 -9.31
CA LYS A 129 10.90 0.04 -10.49
C LYS A 129 9.41 0.12 -10.81
N PHE A 130 9.06 0.20 -12.10
CA PHE A 130 7.66 0.19 -12.49
C PHE A 130 6.99 -1.10 -12.00
N TRP A 131 5.90 -0.95 -11.28
CA TRP A 131 5.09 -2.03 -10.78
C TRP A 131 3.62 -1.61 -10.78
N ALA A 132 2.81 -2.29 -11.59
CA ALA A 132 1.40 -1.93 -11.79
C ALA A 132 0.58 -1.92 -10.48
N PRO A 133 0.73 -2.88 -9.54
CA PRO A 133 0.05 -2.82 -8.25
C PRO A 133 0.38 -1.57 -7.43
N THR A 134 1.63 -1.09 -7.43
CA THR A 134 1.98 0.16 -6.74
C THR A 134 1.20 1.34 -7.30
N MET A 135 1.09 1.44 -8.63
CA MET A 135 0.32 2.51 -9.28
C MET A 135 -1.17 2.43 -8.95
N ALA A 136 -1.73 1.22 -8.97
CA ALA A 136 -3.12 0.95 -8.61
C ALA A 136 -3.42 1.32 -7.14
N GLY A 137 -2.56 0.88 -6.23
CA GLY A 137 -2.74 1.11 -4.80
C GLY A 137 -2.52 2.56 -4.38
N MET A 138 -1.58 3.30 -5.00
CA MET A 138 -1.44 4.73 -4.74
C MET A 138 -2.70 5.51 -5.17
N LYS A 139 -3.29 5.15 -6.32
CA LYS A 139 -4.58 5.74 -6.72
C LYS A 139 -5.71 5.35 -5.78
N LEU A 140 -5.74 4.12 -5.29
CA LEU A 140 -6.69 3.68 -4.28
C LEU A 140 -6.58 4.52 -3.00
N GLY A 141 -5.37 4.70 -2.47
CA GLY A 141 -5.14 5.51 -1.27
C GLY A 141 -5.59 6.97 -1.40
N GLU A 142 -5.41 7.57 -2.59
CA GLU A 142 -5.94 8.90 -2.90
C GLU A 142 -7.48 8.90 -2.84
N LEU A 143 -8.12 7.94 -3.51
CA LEU A 143 -9.58 7.88 -3.63
C LEU A 143 -10.30 7.50 -2.34
N ILE A 144 -9.67 6.67 -1.51
CA ILE A 144 -10.24 6.26 -0.21
C ILE A 144 -10.05 7.33 0.88
N GLY A 145 -9.37 8.42 0.59
CA GLY A 145 -9.24 9.55 1.51
C GLY A 145 -8.21 9.35 2.62
N MET A 146 -7.08 8.68 2.32
CA MET A 146 -5.92 8.70 3.21
C MET A 146 -5.44 10.14 3.46
N ALA A 147 -4.97 10.45 4.66
CA ALA A 147 -4.51 11.79 5.03
C ALA A 147 -3.48 12.37 4.04
N TRP A 148 -2.64 11.54 3.50
CA TRP A 148 -1.78 11.83 2.35
C TRP A 148 -1.35 10.53 1.69
N THR A 149 -1.29 10.54 0.36
CA THR A 149 -0.80 9.42 -0.45
C THR A 149 0.30 9.93 -1.39
N PRO A 150 1.45 9.25 -1.49
CA PRO A 150 2.51 9.64 -2.41
C PRO A 150 2.03 9.63 -3.87
N SER A 151 2.16 10.74 -4.55
CA SER A 151 1.92 10.80 -6.00
C SER A 151 3.03 10.08 -6.75
N THR A 152 2.65 9.37 -7.83
CA THR A 152 3.57 8.66 -8.72
C THR A 152 3.34 9.06 -10.16
N ARG A 153 4.41 9.08 -10.96
CA ARG A 153 4.35 9.29 -12.41
C ARG A 153 5.29 8.31 -13.11
N PRO A 154 4.79 7.49 -14.04
CA PRO A 154 5.66 6.67 -14.89
C PRO A 154 6.59 7.55 -15.72
N ILE A 155 7.86 7.15 -15.79
CA ILE A 155 8.93 7.86 -16.48
C ILE A 155 9.98 6.88 -16.98
N GLU A 156 10.48 7.07 -18.18
CA GLU A 156 11.64 6.35 -18.67
C GLU A 156 12.93 7.00 -18.16
N VAL A 157 13.96 6.22 -17.94
CA VAL A 157 15.23 6.72 -17.37
C VAL A 157 16.41 6.30 -18.25
N VAL A 158 17.25 7.30 -18.54
CA VAL A 158 18.57 7.12 -19.17
C VAL A 158 19.62 7.56 -18.13
N LEU A 159 20.53 6.67 -17.75
CA LEU A 159 21.59 6.92 -16.78
C LEU A 159 22.95 6.80 -17.45
N ASN A 160 23.74 7.88 -17.43
CA ASN A 160 25.07 7.94 -18.08
C ASN A 160 25.05 7.53 -19.58
N GLY A 161 23.98 7.91 -20.29
CA GLY A 161 23.78 7.57 -21.69
C GLY A 161 23.16 6.19 -21.96
N GLU A 162 22.99 5.36 -20.95
CA GLU A 162 22.39 4.02 -21.05
C GLU A 162 20.91 4.05 -20.64
N TYR A 163 20.02 3.50 -21.46
CA TYR A 163 18.62 3.30 -21.10
C TYR A 163 18.49 2.23 -20.01
N ILE A 164 17.93 2.61 -18.86
CA ILE A 164 17.76 1.71 -17.72
C ILE A 164 16.29 1.37 -17.42
N GLY A 165 15.36 1.74 -18.33
CA GLY A 165 13.99 1.24 -18.32
C GLY A 165 12.95 2.20 -17.79
N LEU A 166 11.75 1.64 -17.56
CA LEU A 166 10.56 2.32 -17.06
C LEU A 166 10.54 2.31 -15.53
N TYR A 167 10.36 3.49 -14.93
CA TYR A 167 10.31 3.70 -13.49
C TYR A 167 9.01 4.41 -13.07
N LEU A 168 8.74 4.41 -11.78
CA LEU A 168 7.78 5.31 -11.14
C LEU A 168 8.56 6.40 -10.42
N LEU A 169 8.51 7.64 -10.93
CA LEU A 169 8.95 8.81 -10.20
C LEU A 169 7.93 9.11 -9.10
N THR A 170 8.36 9.02 -7.85
CA THR A 170 7.47 8.97 -6.70
C THR A 170 7.90 9.97 -5.64
N GLU A 171 6.94 10.61 -4.98
CA GLU A 171 7.18 11.38 -3.77
C GLU A 171 7.70 10.48 -2.66
N THR A 172 8.68 10.94 -1.89
CA THR A 172 9.17 10.19 -0.72
C THR A 172 8.35 10.53 0.53
N ILE A 173 8.09 9.54 1.37
CA ILE A 173 7.47 9.75 2.67
C ILE A 173 8.40 10.60 3.55
N ARG A 174 7.87 11.70 4.08
CA ARG A 174 8.53 12.62 5.00
C ARG A 174 7.56 13.65 5.54
N ILE A 175 7.89 14.26 6.67
CA ILE A 175 7.16 15.42 7.18
C ILE A 175 7.45 16.63 6.26
N ALA A 176 6.40 17.20 5.71
CA ALA A 176 6.43 18.44 4.92
C ALA A 176 4.98 18.90 4.65
N LYS A 177 4.80 20.21 4.45
CA LYS A 177 3.48 20.81 4.18
C LYS A 177 2.70 20.18 3.04
N SER A 178 3.39 19.69 1.99
CA SER A 178 2.77 19.02 0.82
C SER A 178 2.80 17.50 0.89
N ARG A 179 3.10 16.93 2.05
CA ARG A 179 3.20 15.47 2.27
C ARG A 179 2.57 15.11 3.61
N VAL A 180 3.29 14.45 4.52
CA VAL A 180 2.81 14.26 5.90
C VAL A 180 2.89 15.63 6.59
N ASN A 181 1.75 16.31 6.67
CA ASN A 181 1.68 17.69 7.14
C ASN A 181 1.37 17.72 8.65
N ILE A 182 2.39 17.48 9.44
CA ILE A 182 2.36 17.52 10.89
C ILE A 182 3.53 18.36 11.42
N TYR A 183 3.52 18.69 12.70
CA TYR A 183 4.68 19.28 13.40
C TYR A 183 5.90 18.37 13.22
N GLU A 184 7.05 18.96 12.91
CA GLU A 184 8.33 18.24 12.81
C GLU A 184 9.15 18.58 14.07
N GLN A 185 9.16 17.66 15.05
CA GLN A 185 9.96 17.88 16.24
C GLN A 185 11.46 17.78 15.93
N PRO A 186 12.31 18.53 16.65
CA PRO A 186 13.76 18.50 16.40
C PRO A 186 14.37 17.16 16.81
N ASP A 187 15.50 16.84 16.16
CA ASP A 187 16.39 15.77 16.62
C ASP A 187 16.88 16.08 18.04
N LEU A 188 17.03 15.04 18.86
CA LEU A 188 17.52 15.13 20.24
C LEU A 188 16.70 16.08 21.13
N ASN A 189 15.38 16.11 20.94
CA ASN A 189 14.47 16.94 21.70
C ASN A 189 14.39 16.50 23.16
N GLU A 190 14.53 17.44 24.10
CA GLU A 190 14.41 17.23 25.54
C GLU A 190 13.19 17.97 26.13
N GLU A 191 12.42 18.66 25.31
CA GLU A 191 11.26 19.45 25.74
C GLU A 191 10.03 18.56 25.92
N ALA A 192 9.70 18.23 27.17
CA ALA A 192 8.63 17.28 27.52
C ALA A 192 7.27 17.62 26.89
N ALA A 193 6.95 18.89 26.67
CA ALA A 193 5.69 19.35 26.10
C ALA A 193 5.56 19.00 24.59
N THR A 194 6.66 18.82 23.88
CA THR A 194 6.69 18.60 22.43
C THR A 194 7.08 17.17 22.04
N ILE A 195 7.63 16.38 22.97
CA ILE A 195 7.96 14.96 22.73
C ILE A 195 6.74 14.12 22.30
N PRO A 196 5.51 14.31 22.83
CA PRO A 196 4.34 13.49 22.44
C PRO A 196 3.89 13.61 20.99
N GLY A 197 4.43 14.54 20.20
CA GLY A 197 4.00 14.77 18.81
C GLY A 197 5.14 15.00 17.83
N GLY A 198 4.80 15.10 16.54
CA GLY A 198 5.77 15.30 15.47
C GLY A 198 6.53 14.03 15.10
N TRP A 199 5.87 12.89 15.18
CA TRP A 199 6.44 11.59 14.87
C TRP A 199 6.04 11.09 13.50
N LEU A 200 7.03 10.54 12.77
CA LEU A 200 6.82 9.71 11.60
C LEU A 200 7.62 8.43 11.80
N VAL A 201 6.94 7.31 11.88
CA VAL A 201 7.53 6.00 12.17
C VAL A 201 7.03 4.94 11.19
N GLU A 202 7.67 3.78 11.21
CA GLU A 202 7.32 2.62 10.38
C GLU A 202 7.43 1.34 11.22
N VAL A 203 6.39 0.53 11.21
CA VAL A 203 6.49 -0.86 11.66
C VAL A 203 7.16 -1.63 10.55
N ASP A 204 8.32 -2.23 10.85
CA ASP A 204 9.17 -2.85 9.86
C ASP A 204 9.63 -4.25 10.31
N ASN A 205 9.77 -5.17 9.36
CA ASN A 205 10.31 -6.50 9.62
C ASN A 205 11.84 -6.57 9.49
N TYR A 206 12.46 -5.53 8.95
CA TYR A 206 13.93 -5.44 8.84
C TYR A 206 14.54 -4.82 10.09
N ARG A 207 15.74 -5.28 10.42
CA ARG A 207 16.52 -4.70 11.51
C ARG A 207 17.31 -3.51 11.01
N GLU A 208 17.05 -2.34 11.62
CA GLU A 208 17.70 -1.06 11.35
C GLU A 208 18.31 -0.49 12.64
N ASP A 209 19.22 0.47 12.52
CA ASP A 209 19.85 1.11 13.70
C ASP A 209 18.92 2.13 14.38
N ASN A 210 18.06 2.79 13.60
CA ASN A 210 17.10 3.80 14.08
C ASN A 210 15.77 3.17 14.49
N GLN A 211 15.80 2.20 15.42
CA GLN A 211 14.61 1.47 15.87
C GLN A 211 14.50 1.39 17.39
N ILE A 212 13.26 1.43 17.87
CA ILE A 212 12.90 0.79 19.14
C ILE A 212 12.37 -0.61 18.87
N ARG A 213 12.57 -1.52 19.84
CA ARG A 213 12.16 -2.92 19.69
C ARG A 213 11.55 -3.42 20.99
N PHE A 214 10.47 -4.18 20.88
CA PHE A 214 9.87 -4.89 21.99
C PHE A 214 9.21 -6.18 21.53
N ARG A 215 8.86 -7.06 22.47
CA ARG A 215 8.14 -8.29 22.14
C ARG A 215 6.64 -8.06 22.18
N GLU A 216 5.99 -8.56 21.16
CA GLU A 216 4.54 -8.70 21.08
C GLU A 216 4.17 -10.10 21.57
N ASN A 217 3.38 -10.21 22.65
CA ASN A 217 2.91 -11.50 23.20
C ASN A 217 3.96 -12.62 23.26
N ASP A 218 5.20 -12.31 23.56
CA ASP A 218 6.33 -13.24 23.60
C ASP A 218 6.62 -14.00 22.30
N ARG A 219 5.87 -13.77 21.24
CA ARG A 219 6.03 -14.45 19.94
C ARG A 219 6.85 -13.67 18.94
N TRP A 220 6.53 -12.40 18.74
CA TRP A 220 7.11 -11.57 17.71
C TRP A 220 7.92 -10.42 18.29
N ILE A 221 8.88 -9.94 17.52
CA ILE A 221 9.58 -8.69 17.84
C ILE A 221 9.02 -7.63 16.91
N ILE A 222 8.41 -6.60 17.49
CA ILE A 222 8.00 -5.41 16.76
C ILE A 222 9.18 -4.46 16.69
N ASN A 223 9.52 -4.06 15.46
CA ASN A 223 10.50 -3.02 15.19
C ASN A 223 9.76 -1.75 14.78
N ILE A 224 9.95 -0.67 15.51
CA ILE A 224 9.46 0.66 15.15
C ILE A 224 10.64 1.49 14.69
N THR A 225 10.75 1.68 13.38
CA THR A 225 11.76 2.51 12.74
C THR A 225 11.32 3.97 12.79
N HIS A 226 12.08 4.85 13.41
CA HIS A 226 11.76 6.27 13.42
C HIS A 226 12.40 7.00 12.22
N HIS A 227 11.57 7.68 11.42
CA HIS A 227 12.01 8.47 10.27
C HIS A 227 12.11 9.95 10.58
N SER A 228 11.31 10.43 11.53
CA SER A 228 11.38 11.78 12.10
C SER A 228 10.90 11.72 13.55
N PRO A 229 11.68 12.18 14.52
CA PRO A 229 13.07 12.63 14.42
C PRO A 229 14.04 11.54 13.95
N LYS A 230 15.17 11.95 13.38
CA LYS A 230 16.21 10.98 12.92
C LYS A 230 17.11 10.49 14.04
N ARG A 231 17.37 11.33 15.02
CA ARG A 231 18.16 11.03 16.21
C ARG A 231 17.31 11.30 17.44
N LEU A 232 17.23 10.31 18.31
CA LEU A 232 16.43 10.41 19.53
C LEU A 232 17.29 10.78 20.71
N SER A 233 16.80 11.69 21.53
CA SER A 233 17.25 11.85 22.92
C SER A 233 16.83 10.66 23.77
N THR A 234 17.33 10.58 24.99
CA THR A 234 16.87 9.56 25.95
C THR A 234 15.38 9.69 26.24
N ALA A 235 14.91 10.93 26.46
CA ALA A 235 13.50 11.21 26.75
C ALA A 235 12.58 10.83 25.56
N GLN A 236 12.97 11.17 24.33
CA GLN A 236 12.23 10.76 23.13
C GLN A 236 12.16 9.25 23.00
N LYS A 237 13.26 8.54 23.22
CA LYS A 237 13.32 7.08 23.10
C LYS A 237 12.48 6.39 24.17
N GLU A 238 12.53 6.87 25.39
CA GLU A 238 11.72 6.36 26.51
C GLU A 238 10.24 6.57 26.24
N TRP A 239 9.84 7.77 25.81
CA TRP A 239 8.47 8.09 25.47
C TRP A 239 7.94 7.20 24.34
N LEU A 240 8.65 7.12 23.23
CA LEU A 240 8.24 6.31 22.06
C LEU A 240 8.11 4.83 22.44
N THR A 241 9.04 4.32 23.27
CA THR A 241 9.01 2.93 23.73
C THR A 241 7.80 2.66 24.65
N ALA A 242 7.52 3.57 25.58
CA ALA A 242 6.37 3.47 26.48
C ALA A 242 5.05 3.54 25.72
N GLU A 243 4.96 4.47 24.74
CA GLU A 243 3.79 4.68 23.91
C GLU A 243 3.43 3.43 23.09
N PHE A 244 4.38 2.84 22.36
CA PHE A 244 4.11 1.65 21.56
C PHE A 244 3.92 0.37 22.39
N LYS A 245 4.55 0.25 23.55
CA LYS A 245 4.24 -0.83 24.50
C LYS A 245 2.84 -0.68 25.08
N GLY A 246 2.42 0.53 25.40
CA GLY A 246 1.06 0.83 25.86
C GLY A 246 0.03 0.48 24.79
N LEU A 247 0.23 0.97 23.56
CA LEU A 247 -0.63 0.63 22.42
C LEU A 247 -0.74 -0.88 22.20
N ASN A 248 0.39 -1.59 22.23
CA ASN A 248 0.39 -3.04 22.11
C ASN A 248 -0.39 -3.73 23.23
N SER A 249 -0.22 -3.27 24.46
CA SER A 249 -0.94 -3.80 25.63
C SER A 249 -2.45 -3.57 25.49
N ASP A 250 -2.86 -2.39 25.03
CA ASP A 250 -4.27 -2.04 24.82
C ASP A 250 -4.90 -2.90 23.73
N ILE A 251 -4.24 -3.08 22.57
CA ILE A 251 -4.73 -3.92 21.47
C ILE A 251 -4.90 -5.38 21.90
N TYR A 252 -3.98 -5.92 22.69
CA TYR A 252 -4.03 -7.30 23.19
C TYR A 252 -4.76 -7.46 24.53
N ALA A 253 -5.48 -6.44 25.00
CA ALA A 253 -6.28 -6.55 26.21
C ALA A 253 -7.25 -7.76 26.09
N PRO A 254 -7.26 -8.68 27.08
CA PRO A 254 -8.12 -9.85 27.05
C PRO A 254 -9.61 -9.51 27.03
N ASP A 255 -9.96 -8.44 27.73
CA ASP A 255 -11.30 -7.84 27.73
C ASP A 255 -11.29 -6.58 26.88
N LYS A 256 -11.91 -6.64 25.71
CA LYS A 256 -11.98 -5.52 24.77
C LYS A 256 -12.73 -4.31 25.34
N ALA A 257 -13.64 -4.50 26.26
CA ALA A 257 -14.31 -3.39 26.95
C ALA A 257 -13.36 -2.55 27.83
N THR A 258 -12.19 -3.09 28.17
CA THR A 258 -11.13 -2.36 28.91
C THR A 258 -10.00 -1.86 28.04
N SER A 259 -10.02 -2.19 26.76
CA SER A 259 -9.04 -1.71 25.78
C SER A 259 -9.19 -0.19 25.59
N ARG A 260 -8.06 0.47 25.36
CA ARG A 260 -8.01 1.92 25.11
C ARG A 260 -7.20 2.26 23.84
N TRP A 261 -7.06 1.31 22.94
CA TRP A 261 -6.29 1.50 21.70
C TRP A 261 -6.84 2.64 20.85
N GLU A 262 -8.16 2.87 20.88
CA GLU A 262 -8.85 3.96 20.17
C GLU A 262 -8.47 5.37 20.69
N GLU A 263 -8.02 5.47 21.94
CA GLU A 263 -7.50 6.72 22.47
C GLU A 263 -6.13 7.07 21.86
N ARG A 264 -5.42 6.08 21.32
CA ARG A 264 -4.07 6.21 20.76
C ARG A 264 -4.02 6.22 19.26
N ILE A 265 -4.87 5.45 18.56
CA ILE A 265 -4.93 5.35 17.10
C ILE A 265 -6.21 6.00 16.58
N ASP A 266 -6.09 6.71 15.45
CA ASP A 266 -7.22 7.15 14.68
C ASP A 266 -7.88 5.95 14.01
N VAL A 267 -9.08 5.62 14.49
CA VAL A 267 -9.83 4.41 14.08
C VAL A 267 -10.22 4.45 12.61
N ASP A 268 -10.66 5.62 12.12
CA ASP A 268 -11.05 5.81 10.71
C ASP A 268 -9.84 5.63 9.78
N ALA A 269 -8.72 6.25 10.11
CA ALA A 269 -7.48 6.10 9.33
C ALA A 269 -6.98 4.64 9.32
N MET A 270 -7.11 3.92 10.46
CA MET A 270 -6.72 2.51 10.54
C MET A 270 -7.66 1.63 9.71
N ALA A 271 -8.96 1.91 9.71
CA ALA A 271 -9.94 1.20 8.89
C ALA A 271 -9.68 1.42 7.40
N ARG A 272 -9.38 2.66 6.95
CA ARG A 272 -8.99 2.96 5.56
C ARG A 272 -7.72 2.23 5.17
N PHE A 273 -6.70 2.24 6.03
CA PHE A 273 -5.46 1.52 5.80
C PHE A 273 -5.71 0.00 5.65
N PHE A 274 -6.49 -0.60 6.55
CA PHE A 274 -6.88 -2.01 6.48
C PHE A 274 -7.59 -2.36 5.17
N ILE A 275 -8.58 -1.56 4.76
CA ILE A 275 -9.32 -1.76 3.50
C ILE A 275 -8.37 -1.77 2.31
N ILE A 276 -7.42 -0.83 2.25
CA ILE A 276 -6.43 -0.79 1.17
C ILE A 276 -5.61 -2.08 1.12
N GLN A 277 -5.07 -2.51 2.27
CA GLN A 277 -4.22 -3.71 2.32
C GLN A 277 -5.00 -4.97 1.93
N GLU A 278 -6.25 -5.09 2.39
CA GLU A 278 -7.10 -6.25 2.08
C GLU A 278 -7.55 -6.28 0.62
N VAL A 279 -7.99 -5.13 0.05
CA VAL A 279 -8.38 -5.02 -1.35
C VAL A 279 -7.19 -5.27 -2.28
N MET A 280 -6.02 -4.74 -1.93
CA MET A 280 -4.79 -4.98 -2.68
C MET A 280 -4.23 -6.39 -2.51
N ASP A 281 -4.73 -7.20 -1.58
CA ASP A 281 -4.14 -8.51 -1.24
C ASP A 281 -2.63 -8.38 -0.94
N ASN A 282 -2.27 -7.36 -0.15
CA ASN A 282 -0.89 -7.06 0.20
C ASN A 282 -0.47 -7.81 1.47
N PRO A 283 0.36 -8.87 1.40
CA PRO A 283 0.70 -9.70 2.56
C PRO A 283 1.57 -8.97 3.59
N ASP A 284 2.26 -7.91 3.17
CA ASP A 284 3.22 -7.19 4.01
C ASP A 284 2.61 -5.99 4.75
N GLY A 285 1.30 -5.74 4.54
CA GLY A 285 0.63 -4.48 4.89
C GLY A 285 0.72 -4.03 6.35
N PHE A 286 0.97 -4.93 7.31
CA PHE A 286 1.00 -4.60 8.74
C PHE A 286 2.31 -4.96 9.45
N HIS A 287 3.32 -5.42 8.74
CA HIS A 287 4.62 -5.78 9.33
C HIS A 287 5.82 -5.26 8.53
N GLY A 288 5.57 -4.64 7.38
CA GLY A 288 6.57 -3.97 6.55
C GLY A 288 5.93 -2.78 5.85
N SER A 289 6.65 -1.68 5.79
CA SER A 289 6.15 -0.42 5.22
C SER A 289 4.82 0.07 5.82
N PHE A 290 4.53 -0.33 7.05
CA PHE A 290 3.38 0.16 7.80
C PHE A 290 3.76 1.45 8.52
N TYR A 291 3.52 2.58 7.84
CA TYR A 291 3.80 3.91 8.38
C TYR A 291 2.69 4.36 9.34
N LEU A 292 3.12 5.07 10.36
CA LEU A 292 2.27 5.76 11.32
C LEU A 292 2.83 7.16 11.55
N HIS A 293 1.96 8.15 11.71
CA HIS A 293 2.39 9.49 12.08
C HIS A 293 1.49 10.07 13.16
N LYS A 294 2.05 10.96 13.98
CA LYS A 294 1.34 11.61 15.08
C LYS A 294 1.73 13.08 15.14
N ASP A 295 0.75 13.96 15.00
CA ASP A 295 0.96 15.39 15.15
C ASP A 295 1.14 15.80 16.62
N LEU A 296 1.55 17.03 16.86
CA LEU A 296 1.56 17.62 18.18
C LEU A 296 0.16 18.12 18.54
N GLY A 297 -0.29 17.77 19.73
CA GLY A 297 -1.60 18.15 20.25
C GLY A 297 -2.08 17.18 21.33
N GLU A 298 -2.88 17.66 22.26
CA GLU A 298 -3.37 16.87 23.39
C GLU A 298 -4.24 15.69 22.92
N ASP A 299 -5.11 15.93 21.94
CA ASP A 299 -6.02 14.93 21.37
C ASP A 299 -5.42 14.23 20.13
N SER A 300 -4.15 14.46 19.79
CA SER A 300 -3.53 13.88 18.63
C SER A 300 -3.34 12.37 18.80
N LYS A 301 -3.77 11.61 17.79
CA LYS A 301 -3.65 10.14 17.72
C LYS A 301 -2.67 9.72 16.64
N TRP A 302 -2.23 8.47 16.69
CA TRP A 302 -1.49 7.85 15.60
C TRP A 302 -2.40 7.65 14.40
N VAL A 303 -2.04 8.21 13.28
CA VAL A 303 -2.74 8.07 11.99
C VAL A 303 -2.03 7.01 11.16
N ALA A 304 -2.74 5.97 10.76
CA ALA A 304 -2.22 4.92 9.89
C ALA A 304 -1.97 5.47 8.48
N GLY A 305 -0.81 5.17 7.93
CA GLY A 305 -0.33 5.73 6.67
C GLY A 305 0.86 6.69 6.82
N PRO A 306 1.40 7.16 5.69
CA PRO A 306 0.98 6.92 4.31
C PRO A 306 1.22 5.47 3.85
N ILE A 307 0.48 5.04 2.83
CA ILE A 307 0.70 3.74 2.20
C ILE A 307 2.01 3.74 1.40
N TRP A 308 2.68 2.57 1.39
CA TRP A 308 3.92 2.35 0.66
C TRP A 308 4.08 0.87 0.31
N ASP A 309 4.90 0.59 -0.71
CA ASP A 309 5.32 -0.76 -1.12
C ASP A 309 4.15 -1.73 -1.37
N LEU A 310 3.12 -1.24 -2.06
CA LEU A 310 1.92 -2.00 -2.34
C LEU A 310 2.19 -3.06 -3.41
N THR A 311 1.77 -4.27 -3.12
CA THR A 311 1.73 -5.39 -4.07
C THR A 311 0.30 -5.91 -4.21
N CYS A 312 0.10 -6.86 -5.13
CA CYS A 312 -1.12 -7.63 -5.25
C CYS A 312 -0.73 -9.07 -5.57
N MET A 313 -1.01 -9.97 -4.66
CA MET A 313 -0.64 -11.38 -4.80
C MET A 313 -1.50 -12.15 -5.79
N ASN A 314 -2.63 -11.58 -6.25
CA ASN A 314 -3.58 -12.23 -7.17
C ASN A 314 -4.09 -13.59 -6.69
N ARG A 315 -4.12 -13.83 -5.39
CA ARG A 315 -4.58 -15.08 -4.82
C ARG A 315 -6.09 -15.21 -4.96
N GLU A 316 -6.56 -16.39 -5.30
CA GLU A 316 -7.97 -16.70 -5.19
C GLU A 316 -8.34 -16.84 -3.71
N LYS A 317 -9.44 -16.17 -3.32
CA LYS A 317 -10.02 -16.42 -2.01
C LYS A 317 -10.86 -17.68 -2.08
N THR A 318 -10.42 -18.67 -1.33
CA THR A 318 -11.09 -19.98 -1.23
C THR A 318 -11.85 -20.14 0.08
N ASP A 319 -11.67 -19.21 1.03
CA ASP A 319 -12.30 -19.20 2.35
C ASP A 319 -12.93 -17.83 2.64
N TYR A 320 -13.66 -17.75 3.74
CA TYR A 320 -14.35 -16.53 4.21
C TYR A 320 -13.52 -15.72 5.20
N THR A 321 -12.21 -15.90 5.20
CA THR A 321 -11.28 -15.22 6.10
C THR A 321 -10.64 -14.05 5.38
N PHE A 322 -10.56 -12.89 6.02
CA PHE A 322 -9.77 -11.78 5.51
C PHE A 322 -8.31 -12.23 5.34
N ARG A 323 -7.69 -11.81 4.23
CA ARG A 323 -6.34 -12.22 3.88
C ARG A 323 -5.32 -11.75 4.88
N MET A 324 -5.55 -10.59 5.50
CA MET A 324 -4.69 -10.04 6.55
C MET A 324 -4.66 -10.90 7.83
N THR A 325 -5.63 -11.79 8.02
CA THR A 325 -5.68 -12.72 9.15
C THR A 325 -5.38 -14.17 8.74
N ALA A 326 -5.19 -14.43 7.47
CA ALA A 326 -4.88 -15.77 6.97
C ALA A 326 -3.47 -16.20 7.38
N SER A 327 -3.28 -17.51 7.58
CA SER A 327 -2.02 -18.10 8.07
C SER A 327 -0.81 -17.90 7.13
N TYR A 328 -1.04 -17.53 5.88
CA TYR A 328 0.02 -17.23 4.91
C TYR A 328 0.50 -15.77 4.96
N VAL A 329 -0.14 -14.91 5.73
CA VAL A 329 0.33 -13.54 5.98
C VAL A 329 1.40 -13.59 7.05
N PHE A 330 2.57 -13.04 6.76
CA PHE A 330 3.67 -12.98 7.71
C PHE A 330 3.30 -12.04 8.86
N ALA A 331 3.32 -12.56 10.09
CA ALA A 331 3.13 -11.79 11.31
C ALA A 331 2.04 -10.69 11.18
N PRO A 332 0.75 -11.04 11.27
CA PRO A 332 -0.35 -10.08 11.10
C PRO A 332 -0.41 -9.03 12.23
N HIS A 333 0.47 -9.14 13.21
CA HIS A 333 0.59 -8.22 14.34
C HIS A 333 -0.78 -7.78 14.90
N TRP A 334 -0.98 -6.49 15.10
CA TRP A 334 -2.18 -5.92 15.71
C TRP A 334 -3.49 -6.19 14.97
N ILE A 335 -3.44 -6.31 13.63
CA ILE A 335 -4.68 -6.39 12.84
C ILE A 335 -5.54 -7.61 13.18
N GLY A 336 -4.91 -8.74 13.52
CA GLY A 336 -5.62 -9.94 13.92
C GLY A 336 -6.38 -9.77 15.24
N GLU A 337 -5.93 -8.89 16.13
CA GLU A 337 -6.62 -8.55 17.37
C GLU A 337 -7.66 -7.45 17.16
N LEU A 338 -7.38 -6.45 16.33
CA LEU A 338 -8.33 -5.39 16.00
C LEU A 338 -9.58 -5.94 15.30
N LEU A 339 -9.46 -6.95 14.46
CA LEU A 339 -10.61 -7.60 13.82
C LEU A 339 -11.49 -8.44 14.78
N LYS A 340 -11.08 -8.59 16.05
CA LYS A 340 -11.93 -9.15 17.11
C LYS A 340 -12.67 -8.06 17.90
N ASP A 341 -12.43 -6.81 17.58
CA ASP A 341 -13.00 -5.65 18.23
C ASP A 341 -14.19 -5.13 17.44
N ASP A 342 -15.35 -5.00 18.09
CA ASP A 342 -16.60 -4.60 17.43
C ASP A 342 -16.55 -3.14 16.96
N ASP A 343 -15.87 -2.27 17.68
CA ASP A 343 -15.75 -0.84 17.30
C ASP A 343 -14.85 -0.69 16.08
N PHE A 344 -13.77 -1.46 15.97
CA PHE A 344 -12.96 -1.50 14.76
C PHE A 344 -13.76 -2.05 13.57
N ASN A 345 -14.49 -3.16 13.74
CA ASN A 345 -15.32 -3.75 12.70
C ASN A 345 -16.42 -2.79 12.23
N SER A 346 -17.03 -2.06 13.18
CA SER A 346 -18.01 -1.01 12.87
C SER A 346 -17.40 0.12 12.04
N ALA A 347 -16.19 0.57 12.39
CA ALA A 347 -15.48 1.59 11.65
C ALA A 347 -15.13 1.11 10.23
N VAL A 348 -14.65 -0.13 10.06
CA VAL A 348 -14.40 -0.73 8.74
C VAL A 348 -15.68 -0.78 7.90
N GLY A 349 -16.80 -1.21 8.48
CA GLY A 349 -18.09 -1.24 7.81
C GLY A 349 -18.56 0.14 7.36
N LYS A 350 -18.43 1.15 8.23
CA LYS A 350 -18.79 2.55 7.93
C LYS A 350 -17.93 3.12 6.81
N VAL A 351 -16.62 2.98 6.90
CA VAL A 351 -15.69 3.46 5.86
C VAL A 351 -15.96 2.74 4.54
N TRP A 352 -16.22 1.42 4.57
CA TRP A 352 -16.53 0.68 3.35
C TRP A 352 -17.80 1.21 2.66
N GLN A 353 -18.86 1.45 3.39
CA GLN A 353 -20.09 2.05 2.82
C GLN A 353 -19.84 3.41 2.18
N GLU A 354 -18.98 4.23 2.77
CA GLU A 354 -18.58 5.52 2.23
C GLU A 354 -17.80 5.38 0.90
N VAL A 355 -16.82 4.48 0.84
CA VAL A 355 -15.85 4.43 -0.26
C VAL A 355 -16.20 3.44 -1.37
N TYR A 356 -17.03 2.44 -1.10
CA TYR A 356 -17.38 1.39 -2.07
C TYR A 356 -17.90 1.92 -3.42
N PRO A 357 -18.79 2.92 -3.47
CA PRO A 357 -19.24 3.48 -4.74
C PRO A 357 -18.10 4.06 -5.58
N THR A 358 -17.12 4.70 -4.94
CA THR A 358 -15.93 5.24 -5.60
C THR A 358 -15.01 4.11 -6.08
N LEU A 359 -14.82 3.07 -5.27
CA LEU A 359 -13.98 1.94 -5.65
C LEU A 359 -14.58 1.15 -6.81
N SER A 360 -15.85 0.80 -6.73
CA SER A 360 -16.52 -0.02 -7.72
C SER A 360 -16.69 0.66 -9.08
N ASN A 361 -16.78 1.99 -9.12
CA ASN A 361 -16.99 2.75 -10.35
C ASN A 361 -15.72 3.51 -10.77
N GLU A 362 -15.21 4.44 -9.96
CA GLU A 362 -14.15 5.34 -10.38
C GLU A 362 -12.80 4.62 -10.45
N TRP A 363 -12.42 3.92 -9.39
CA TRP A 363 -11.12 3.26 -9.31
C TRP A 363 -10.97 2.12 -10.31
N LEU A 364 -11.94 1.22 -10.39
CA LEU A 364 -11.88 0.10 -11.34
C LEU A 364 -11.88 0.58 -12.80
N ASN A 365 -12.69 1.60 -13.14
CA ASN A 365 -12.68 2.22 -14.46
C ASN A 365 -11.36 2.96 -14.77
N TYR A 366 -10.72 3.55 -13.76
CA TYR A 366 -9.38 4.11 -13.91
C TYR A 366 -8.37 3.02 -14.26
N LEU A 367 -8.39 1.87 -13.58
CA LEU A 367 -7.45 0.77 -13.81
C LEU A 367 -7.54 0.20 -15.24
N GLU A 368 -8.72 0.15 -15.82
CA GLU A 368 -8.92 -0.31 -17.21
C GLU A 368 -8.22 0.57 -18.26
N LYS A 369 -7.91 1.81 -17.93
CA LYS A 369 -7.41 2.82 -18.88
C LYS A 369 -6.01 3.35 -18.55
N CYS A 370 -5.63 3.36 -17.27
CA CYS A 370 -4.45 4.08 -16.81
C CYS A 370 -3.13 3.52 -17.33
N PHE A 371 -3.09 2.26 -17.74
CA PHE A 371 -1.86 1.60 -18.19
C PHE A 371 -1.59 1.74 -19.70
N ALA A 372 -2.62 1.99 -20.50
CA ALA A 372 -2.51 2.05 -21.95
C ALA A 372 -1.42 3.01 -22.47
N PRO A 373 -1.19 4.21 -21.92
CA PRO A 373 -0.13 5.12 -22.37
C PRO A 373 1.29 4.58 -22.19
N TYR A 374 1.48 3.55 -21.37
CA TYR A 374 2.81 3.05 -20.96
C TYR A 374 3.21 1.75 -21.68
N GLU A 375 2.38 1.23 -22.58
CA GLU A 375 2.63 -0.05 -23.28
C GLU A 375 3.98 -0.07 -24.01
N ALA A 376 4.29 0.98 -24.77
CA ALA A 376 5.54 1.08 -25.52
C ALA A 376 6.77 1.15 -24.58
N ALA A 377 6.69 1.97 -23.53
CA ALA A 377 7.76 2.08 -22.53
C ALA A 377 7.95 0.80 -21.73
N TYR A 378 6.85 0.11 -21.40
CA TYR A 378 6.90 -1.18 -20.72
C TYR A 378 7.57 -2.25 -21.59
N ARG A 379 7.27 -2.27 -22.90
CA ARG A 379 7.93 -3.17 -23.85
C ARG A 379 9.44 -2.93 -23.89
N GLN A 380 9.89 -1.67 -23.97
CA GLN A 380 11.31 -1.32 -23.93
C GLN A 380 11.98 -1.71 -22.61
N ASP A 381 11.28 -1.53 -21.49
CA ASP A 381 11.73 -2.00 -20.17
C ASP A 381 11.95 -3.52 -20.14
N LYS A 382 11.02 -4.28 -20.74
CA LYS A 382 11.15 -5.74 -20.85
C LYS A 382 12.29 -6.17 -21.75
N LEU A 383 12.50 -5.48 -22.87
CA LEU A 383 13.67 -5.70 -23.72
C LEU A 383 14.99 -5.47 -22.96
N ARG A 384 15.05 -4.42 -22.16
CA ARG A 384 16.26 -4.08 -21.37
C ARG A 384 16.58 -5.09 -20.28
N TRP A 385 15.56 -5.66 -19.63
CA TRP A 385 15.71 -6.50 -18.44
C TRP A 385 15.22 -7.93 -18.63
N ALA A 386 14.97 -8.36 -19.88
CA ALA A 386 14.57 -9.74 -20.15
C ALA A 386 15.76 -10.67 -19.90
N GLU A 387 15.49 -11.78 -19.20
CA GLU A 387 16.38 -12.93 -19.24
C GLU A 387 16.22 -13.65 -20.58
N ALA A 388 17.32 -14.18 -21.11
CA ALA A 388 17.31 -14.90 -22.38
C ALA A 388 16.32 -16.09 -22.31
N GLY A 389 15.38 -16.14 -23.24
CA GLY A 389 14.36 -17.21 -23.33
C GLY A 389 13.12 -17.00 -22.46
N VAL A 390 12.99 -15.88 -21.74
CA VAL A 390 11.78 -15.56 -20.99
C VAL A 390 10.82 -14.75 -21.86
N THR A 391 9.65 -15.29 -22.10
CA THR A 391 8.55 -14.61 -22.80
C THR A 391 7.91 -13.58 -21.90
N THR A 392 7.83 -12.33 -22.32
CA THR A 392 7.24 -11.26 -21.54
C THR A 392 5.80 -11.00 -21.95
N GLN A 393 4.89 -10.89 -20.99
CA GLN A 393 3.52 -10.49 -21.26
C GLN A 393 3.46 -8.99 -21.54
N PRO A 394 2.64 -8.52 -22.50
CA PRO A 394 2.41 -7.10 -22.74
C PRO A 394 1.70 -6.47 -21.54
N LEU A 395 1.87 -5.16 -21.36
CA LEU A 395 1.34 -4.44 -20.18
C LEU A 395 -0.19 -4.51 -20.10
N HIS A 396 -0.89 -4.44 -21.23
CA HIS A 396 -2.36 -4.57 -21.22
C HIS A 396 -2.84 -5.89 -20.63
N SER A 397 -2.16 -7.02 -20.92
CA SER A 397 -2.50 -8.31 -20.31
C SER A 397 -2.20 -8.36 -18.80
N VAL A 398 -1.12 -7.73 -18.37
CA VAL A 398 -0.79 -7.58 -16.94
C VAL A 398 -1.85 -6.71 -16.25
N ALA A 399 -2.26 -5.61 -16.86
CA ALA A 399 -3.27 -4.69 -16.36
C ALA A 399 -4.65 -5.35 -16.27
N GLU A 400 -5.06 -6.11 -17.28
CA GLU A 400 -6.32 -6.84 -17.30
C GLU A 400 -6.41 -7.87 -16.15
N LYS A 401 -5.36 -8.66 -15.97
CA LYS A 401 -5.27 -9.62 -14.86
C LYS A 401 -5.33 -8.94 -13.50
N LEU A 402 -4.59 -7.84 -13.34
CA LEU A 402 -4.60 -7.05 -12.12
C LEU A 402 -5.99 -6.48 -11.85
N THR A 403 -6.62 -5.83 -12.83
CA THR A 403 -7.97 -5.24 -12.70
C THR A 403 -9.01 -6.30 -12.36
N THR A 404 -8.96 -7.46 -13.01
CA THR A 404 -9.85 -8.61 -12.73
C THR A 404 -9.68 -9.09 -11.29
N SER A 405 -8.44 -9.21 -10.81
CA SER A 405 -8.17 -9.63 -9.43
C SER A 405 -8.64 -8.61 -8.41
N LEU A 406 -8.40 -7.33 -8.68
CA LEU A 406 -8.83 -6.25 -7.78
C LEU A 406 -10.35 -6.10 -7.74
N ARG A 407 -11.04 -6.26 -8.89
CA ARG A 407 -12.52 -6.31 -8.95
C ARG A 407 -13.04 -7.44 -8.07
N ARG A 408 -12.53 -8.64 -8.24
CA ARG A 408 -12.90 -9.80 -7.40
C ARG A 408 -12.66 -9.53 -5.91
N ASN A 409 -11.56 -8.84 -5.56
CA ASN A 409 -11.26 -8.51 -4.16
C ASN A 409 -12.26 -7.50 -3.61
N VAL A 410 -12.64 -6.48 -4.39
CA VAL A 410 -13.68 -5.50 -4.02
C VAL A 410 -15.03 -6.19 -3.82
N ASP A 411 -15.44 -7.04 -4.77
CA ASP A 411 -16.70 -7.80 -4.69
C ASP A 411 -16.72 -8.74 -3.48
N TRP A 412 -15.60 -9.44 -3.25
CA TRP A 412 -15.47 -10.32 -2.08
C TRP A 412 -15.55 -9.52 -0.76
N PHE A 413 -14.84 -8.41 -0.66
CA PHE A 413 -14.85 -7.58 0.54
C PHE A 413 -16.25 -7.04 0.82
N ASN A 414 -16.96 -6.60 -0.22
CA ASN A 414 -18.33 -6.12 -0.11
C ASN A 414 -19.31 -7.21 0.39
N ALA A 415 -19.07 -8.47 0.00
CA ALA A 415 -19.90 -9.60 0.41
C ALA A 415 -19.54 -10.15 1.81
N HIS A 416 -18.35 -9.80 2.35
CA HIS A 416 -17.81 -10.41 3.58
C HIS A 416 -17.29 -9.34 4.56
N LEU A 417 -18.02 -8.24 4.70
CA LEU A 417 -17.71 -7.22 5.70
C LEU A 417 -17.59 -7.86 7.08
N PRO A 418 -16.70 -7.35 7.95
CA PRO A 418 -16.67 -7.77 9.34
C PRO A 418 -18.07 -7.68 9.95
N ALA A 419 -18.49 -8.73 10.64
CA ALA A 419 -19.78 -8.72 11.31
C ALA A 419 -19.79 -7.63 12.37
N THR A 420 -20.67 -6.66 12.22
CA THR A 420 -20.94 -5.68 13.27
C THR A 420 -22.22 -6.09 13.98
N PRO A 421 -22.29 -6.06 15.32
CA PRO A 421 -23.47 -6.44 16.07
C PRO A 421 -24.73 -5.65 15.69
N ASN A 422 -24.59 -4.53 14.99
CA ASN A 422 -25.65 -3.65 14.57
C ASN A 422 -25.60 -3.25 13.08
N ALA A 423 -24.73 -3.85 12.28
CA ALA A 423 -24.74 -3.57 10.85
C ALA A 423 -25.99 -4.20 10.23
N ILE A 424 -26.89 -3.35 9.77
CA ILE A 424 -27.89 -3.77 8.80
C ILE A 424 -27.09 -4.23 7.59
N THR A 425 -27.01 -5.55 7.38
CA THR A 425 -26.42 -6.13 6.16
C THR A 425 -27.07 -5.42 4.99
N PRO A 426 -26.33 -4.73 4.09
CA PRO A 426 -26.94 -4.16 2.91
C PRO A 426 -27.61 -5.31 2.17
N VAL A 427 -28.93 -5.26 2.07
CA VAL A 427 -29.66 -6.21 1.23
C VAL A 427 -29.16 -5.96 -0.18
N VAL A 428 -28.36 -6.86 -0.71
CA VAL A 428 -28.04 -6.89 -2.13
C VAL A 428 -29.38 -7.11 -2.81
N LEU A 429 -29.93 -6.05 -3.36
CA LEU A 429 -31.09 -6.18 -4.25
C LEU A 429 -30.61 -6.99 -5.44
N THR A 430 -30.78 -8.29 -5.35
CA THR A 430 -30.70 -9.14 -6.54
C THR A 430 -31.72 -8.56 -7.51
N THR A 431 -31.41 -8.51 -8.79
CA THR A 431 -32.32 -8.17 -9.88
C THR A 431 -33.44 -9.21 -10.05
N ASP A 432 -33.71 -9.97 -9.00
CA ASP A 432 -34.85 -10.87 -8.90
C ASP A 432 -36.10 -10.00 -8.75
N SER A 433 -37.00 -10.08 -9.71
CA SER A 433 -38.26 -9.33 -9.75
C SER A 433 -39.23 -9.67 -8.61
N ARG A 434 -38.86 -10.61 -7.72
CA ARG A 434 -39.68 -11.05 -6.60
C ARG A 434 -39.59 -10.09 -5.41
N HIS A 435 -40.72 -9.88 -4.77
CA HIS A 435 -40.84 -9.10 -3.55
C HIS A 435 -40.42 -9.94 -2.34
N ILE A 436 -39.22 -9.69 -1.81
CA ILE A 436 -38.71 -10.36 -0.60
C ILE A 436 -39.05 -9.51 0.61
N VAL A 437 -39.72 -10.11 1.60
CA VAL A 437 -40.07 -9.46 2.86
C VAL A 437 -39.06 -9.83 3.93
N TYR A 438 -38.49 -8.85 4.57
CA TYR A 438 -37.57 -9.04 5.68
C TYR A 438 -38.13 -8.46 6.98
N THR A 439 -37.80 -9.08 8.09
CA THR A 439 -37.93 -8.47 9.41
C THR A 439 -36.94 -7.32 9.56
N MET A 440 -37.09 -6.49 10.60
CA MET A 440 -36.08 -5.47 10.96
C MET A 440 -34.75 -6.08 11.39
N SER A 441 -34.69 -7.36 11.72
CA SER A 441 -33.46 -8.13 12.00
C SER A 441 -32.84 -8.74 10.76
N GLY A 442 -33.43 -8.57 9.56
CA GLY A 442 -32.91 -9.08 8.29
C GLY A 442 -33.31 -10.52 7.96
N GLU A 443 -34.19 -11.17 8.74
CA GLU A 443 -34.70 -12.49 8.42
C GLU A 443 -35.73 -12.42 7.27
N VAL A 444 -35.61 -13.33 6.29
CA VAL A 444 -36.61 -13.46 5.23
C VAL A 444 -37.86 -14.10 5.78
N VAL A 445 -38.98 -13.38 5.73
CA VAL A 445 -40.30 -13.85 6.20
C VAL A 445 -41.11 -14.44 5.06
N ARG A 446 -41.00 -13.84 3.86
CA ARG A 446 -41.74 -14.27 2.68
C ARG A 446 -41.06 -13.83 1.38
N ILE A 447 -41.30 -14.57 0.31
CA ILE A 447 -40.91 -14.22 -1.06
C ILE A 447 -42.18 -14.38 -1.93
N SER A 448 -42.53 -13.37 -2.71
CA SER A 448 -43.68 -13.42 -3.64
C SER A 448 -43.37 -12.65 -4.92
N ASP A 449 -43.96 -13.07 -6.04
CA ASP A 449 -43.87 -12.35 -7.31
C ASP A 449 -44.83 -11.12 -7.35
N ASP A 450 -45.75 -11.04 -6.39
CA ASP A 450 -46.71 -9.96 -6.25
C ASP A 450 -46.52 -9.24 -4.92
N TYR A 451 -46.51 -7.89 -4.96
CA TYR A 451 -46.28 -7.04 -3.79
C TYR A 451 -47.41 -7.15 -2.75
N ASP A 452 -48.66 -7.16 -3.19
CA ASP A 452 -49.83 -7.21 -2.27
C ASP A 452 -49.91 -8.57 -1.58
N GLU A 453 -49.53 -9.64 -2.29
CA GLU A 453 -49.42 -10.96 -1.71
C GLU A 453 -48.24 -11.07 -0.75
N ALA A 454 -47.12 -10.39 -1.04
CA ALA A 454 -45.94 -10.37 -0.17
C ALA A 454 -46.23 -9.80 1.21
N ILE A 455 -47.11 -8.79 1.31
CA ILE A 455 -47.44 -8.11 2.58
C ILE A 455 -48.76 -8.60 3.22
N ARG A 456 -49.55 -9.39 2.51
CA ARG A 456 -50.86 -9.90 2.99
C ARG A 456 -50.65 -10.84 4.19
N ASP A 457 -51.50 -10.66 5.22
CA ASP A 457 -51.54 -11.51 6.42
C ASP A 457 -50.20 -11.63 7.18
N LEU A 458 -49.28 -10.66 7.03
CA LEU A 458 -48.12 -10.57 7.88
C LEU A 458 -48.56 -10.21 9.32
N PRO A 459 -47.90 -10.76 10.33
CA PRO A 459 -48.11 -10.33 11.71
C PRO A 459 -47.88 -8.83 11.88
N GLN A 460 -48.59 -8.23 12.86
CA GLN A 460 -48.35 -6.82 13.19
C GLN A 460 -46.85 -6.57 13.43
N GLY A 461 -46.29 -5.60 12.71
CA GLY A 461 -44.87 -5.35 12.80
C GLY A 461 -44.33 -4.38 11.75
N VAL A 462 -43.02 -4.24 11.74
CA VAL A 462 -42.28 -3.44 10.77
C VAL A 462 -41.42 -4.36 9.91
N TYR A 463 -41.59 -4.21 8.59
CA TYR A 463 -40.92 -5.06 7.59
C TYR A 463 -40.19 -4.20 6.55
N ILE A 464 -39.31 -4.79 5.80
CA ILE A 464 -38.68 -4.22 4.62
C ILE A 464 -39.09 -5.04 3.42
N VAL A 465 -39.71 -4.40 2.42
CA VAL A 465 -40.18 -5.03 1.18
C VAL A 465 -39.65 -4.22 0.00
N GLY A 466 -38.90 -4.83 -0.91
CA GLY A 466 -38.35 -4.13 -2.07
C GLY A 466 -37.51 -2.88 -1.70
N GLY A 467 -36.83 -2.92 -0.55
CA GLY A 467 -36.04 -1.79 -0.04
C GLY A 467 -36.83 -0.69 0.67
N HIS A 468 -38.15 -0.83 0.81
CA HIS A 468 -39.02 0.13 1.47
C HIS A 468 -39.54 -0.39 2.81
N LYS A 469 -39.62 0.51 3.80
CA LYS A 469 -40.19 0.19 5.11
C LYS A 469 -41.70 0.09 5.01
N VAL A 470 -42.28 -1.04 5.41
CA VAL A 470 -43.71 -1.32 5.47
C VAL A 470 -44.13 -1.55 6.91
N ILE A 471 -45.19 -0.87 7.36
CA ILE A 471 -45.77 -1.05 8.69
C ILE A 471 -47.09 -1.82 8.51
N VAL A 472 -47.12 -3.01 9.10
CA VAL A 472 -48.34 -3.82 9.18
C VAL A 472 -49.01 -3.52 10.51
N PRO A 473 -50.23 -2.95 10.52
CA PRO A 473 -50.92 -2.44 11.71
C PRO A 473 -51.33 -3.54 12.69
#